data_5b3ef81309a3dc5199886d2cf56c8942
#
_entry.id   5b3ef81309a3dc5199886d2cf56c8942
#
_cell.length_a   1.000
_cell.length_b   1.000
_cell.length_c   1.000
_cell.angle_alpha   90.00
_cell.angle_beta   90.00
_cell.angle_gamma   90.00
#
_symmetry.space_group_name_H-M   'P 1'
#
loop_
_entity.id
_entity.type
_entity.pdbx_description
1 polymer ?
#
loop_
_entity_poly.entity_id
_entity_poly.type
_entity_poly.pdbx_seq_one_letter_code
_entity_poly.pdbx_strand_id
1 'polypeptide(L)'
;MYQTETDLSNSTLRNWLVSMFPAIMNQEDESNNQNLLNLIADLLNEHKNNLLSISDQVLLNNASGQTLTDIALDYGINRLDDDDDFLRFEVRLQLLENHMGITTNDLKTLIATVLNIGPDVFDIIGTDNPEEIKVLNIPFDFNSGDKAEVKRKILTNAIQSMLPPEYSLNDLQYATTVNGQLYVGVHAQAYPQITVKEMV
;
A
#
# COMPACT_ATOMS: atom_id res chain seq x y z
N MET A 1 -2.70 35.52 21.48
CA MET A 1 -3.33 34.22 21.22
C MET A 1 -2.97 33.88 19.78
N TYR A 2 -2.11 32.89 19.55
CA TYR A 2 -1.72 32.50 18.17
C TYR A 2 -2.92 31.79 17.53
N GLN A 3 -3.42 32.34 16.43
CA GLN A 3 -4.40 31.63 15.60
C GLN A 3 -3.62 30.59 14.79
N THR A 4 -3.98 29.34 14.97
CA THR A 4 -3.47 28.26 14.14
C THR A 4 -4.22 28.31 12.82
N GLU A 5 -3.53 28.63 11.73
CA GLU A 5 -4.11 28.52 10.38
C GLU A 5 -4.40 27.04 10.08
N THR A 6 -5.65 26.75 9.77
CA THR A 6 -6.10 25.38 9.46
C THR A 6 -5.92 25.03 7.97
N ASP A 7 -5.90 26.04 7.10
CA ASP A 7 -5.65 25.86 5.67
C ASP A 7 -4.16 26.01 5.37
N LEU A 8 -3.48 24.89 5.14
CA LEU A 8 -2.07 24.80 4.78
C LEU A 8 -1.83 24.81 3.27
N SER A 9 -2.81 25.23 2.46
CA SER A 9 -2.62 25.32 1.02
C SER A 9 -1.55 26.37 0.64
N ASN A 10 -0.90 26.15 -0.50
CA ASN A 10 0.14 27.08 -0.98
C ASN A 10 -0.43 28.47 -1.29
N SER A 11 -1.70 28.54 -1.70
CA SER A 11 -2.39 29.78 -1.98
C SER A 11 -2.65 30.62 -0.71
N THR A 12 -2.93 29.99 0.42
CA THR A 12 -3.19 30.66 1.70
C THR A 12 -1.96 31.42 2.17
N LEU A 13 -0.78 30.81 2.13
CA LEU A 13 0.47 31.49 2.51
C LEU A 13 0.78 32.68 1.60
N ARG A 14 0.59 32.52 0.29
CA ARG A 14 0.78 33.59 -0.67
C ARG A 14 -0.17 34.76 -0.40
N ASN A 15 -1.45 34.51 -0.25
CA ASN A 15 -2.46 35.52 0.01
C ASN A 15 -2.19 36.27 1.33
N TRP A 16 -1.75 35.54 2.33
CA TRP A 16 -1.37 36.11 3.61
C TRP A 16 -0.17 37.07 3.48
N LEU A 17 0.91 36.67 2.77
CA LEU A 17 2.06 37.52 2.50
C LEU A 17 1.68 38.79 1.73
N VAL A 18 0.85 38.67 0.72
CA VAL A 18 0.36 39.83 -0.07
C VAL A 18 -0.47 40.77 0.83
N SER A 19 -1.31 40.22 1.71
CA SER A 19 -2.12 41.02 2.64
C SER A 19 -1.31 41.82 3.68
N MET A 20 -0.10 41.38 3.99
CA MET A 20 0.81 42.08 4.91
C MET A 20 1.51 43.28 4.27
N PHE A 21 1.47 43.42 2.96
CA PHE A 21 2.13 44.53 2.25
C PHE A 21 1.37 45.84 2.48
N PRO A 22 2.07 46.93 2.82
CA PRO A 22 1.42 48.22 3.01
C PRO A 22 0.74 48.71 1.72
N ALA A 23 -0.44 49.29 1.84
CA ALA A 23 -1.20 49.82 0.69
C ALA A 23 -0.49 50.91 -0.10
N ILE A 24 0.56 51.50 0.47
CA ILE A 24 1.40 52.55 -0.21
C ILE A 24 2.35 51.92 -1.23
N MET A 25 2.58 50.62 -1.20
CA MET A 25 3.40 49.92 -2.19
C MET A 25 2.54 49.46 -3.37
N ASN A 26 3.15 49.40 -4.54
CA ASN A 26 2.45 48.89 -5.71
C ASN A 26 2.06 47.41 -5.50
N GLN A 27 0.75 47.15 -5.48
CA GLN A 27 0.15 45.84 -5.30
C GLN A 27 -0.46 45.29 -6.60
N GLU A 28 -0.20 45.95 -7.75
CA GLU A 28 -0.65 45.46 -9.05
C GLU A 28 -0.03 44.10 -9.36
N ASP A 29 -0.81 43.23 -9.99
CA ASP A 29 -0.34 41.95 -10.49
C ASP A 29 0.84 42.17 -11.45
N GLU A 30 1.82 41.24 -11.42
CA GLU A 30 3.07 41.29 -12.20
C GLU A 30 4.02 42.45 -11.85
N SER A 31 3.75 43.25 -10.83
CA SER A 31 4.72 44.24 -10.34
C SER A 31 5.96 43.56 -9.73
N ASN A 32 7.09 44.28 -9.69
CA ASN A 32 8.33 43.78 -9.08
C ASN A 32 8.12 43.38 -7.60
N ASN A 33 7.25 44.09 -6.89
CA ASN A 33 6.92 43.76 -5.51
C ASN A 33 6.16 42.43 -5.43
N GLN A 34 5.18 42.20 -6.29
CA GLN A 34 4.45 40.93 -6.38
C GLN A 34 5.39 39.79 -6.75
N ASN A 35 6.30 40.00 -7.71
CA ASN A 35 7.26 38.99 -8.13
C ASN A 35 8.21 38.60 -6.97
N LEU A 36 8.66 39.58 -6.18
CA LEU A 36 9.47 39.33 -4.98
C LEU A 36 8.70 38.52 -3.93
N LEU A 37 7.45 38.92 -3.65
CA LEU A 37 6.59 38.19 -2.70
C LEU A 37 6.28 36.78 -3.15
N ASN A 38 6.05 36.57 -4.45
CA ASN A 38 5.84 35.25 -5.02
C ASN A 38 7.08 34.37 -4.82
N LEU A 39 8.29 34.91 -5.09
CA LEU A 39 9.53 34.16 -4.86
C LEU A 39 9.69 33.75 -3.38
N ILE A 40 9.40 34.68 -2.45
CA ILE A 40 9.46 34.38 -1.01
C ILE A 40 8.40 33.33 -0.64
N ALA A 41 7.16 33.48 -1.18
CA ALA A 41 6.08 32.51 -0.93
C ALA A 41 6.43 31.10 -1.45
N ASP A 42 7.05 31.01 -2.61
CA ASP A 42 7.47 29.73 -3.21
C ASP A 42 8.52 29.04 -2.33
N LEU A 43 9.54 29.77 -1.88
CA LEU A 43 10.55 29.24 -0.96
C LEU A 43 9.94 28.76 0.38
N LEU A 44 9.05 29.56 0.96
CA LEU A 44 8.38 29.18 2.21
C LEU A 44 7.44 28.00 2.02
N ASN A 45 6.76 27.90 0.87
CA ASN A 45 5.92 26.76 0.53
C ASN A 45 6.73 25.48 0.34
N GLU A 46 7.89 25.57 -0.29
CA GLU A 46 8.80 24.44 -0.41
C GLU A 46 9.23 23.93 0.97
N HIS A 47 9.67 24.80 1.86
CA HIS A 47 10.04 24.42 3.22
C HIS A 47 8.85 23.84 4.01
N LYS A 48 7.67 24.45 3.89
CA LYS A 48 6.45 23.92 4.52
C LYS A 48 6.12 22.53 4.01
N ASN A 49 6.15 22.31 2.71
CA ASN A 49 5.84 21.01 2.12
C ASN A 49 6.86 19.94 2.54
N ASN A 50 8.14 20.32 2.65
CA ASN A 50 9.19 19.44 3.18
C ASN A 50 8.91 19.06 4.65
N LEU A 51 8.51 20.02 5.49
CA LEU A 51 8.15 19.74 6.88
C LEU A 51 6.92 18.83 7.00
N LEU A 52 5.89 19.05 6.16
CA LEU A 52 4.72 18.17 6.11
C LEU A 52 5.11 16.75 5.67
N SER A 53 5.97 16.62 4.67
CA SER A 53 6.48 15.32 4.23
C SER A 53 7.27 14.61 5.34
N ILE A 54 8.12 15.33 6.07
CA ILE A 54 8.84 14.76 7.23
C ILE A 54 7.85 14.31 8.31
N SER A 55 6.83 15.13 8.60
CA SER A 55 5.79 14.77 9.58
C SER A 55 5.03 13.51 9.18
N ASP A 56 4.71 13.36 7.90
CA ASP A 56 4.03 12.17 7.39
C ASP A 56 4.92 10.92 7.47
N GLN A 57 6.22 11.07 7.21
CA GLN A 57 7.18 9.96 7.27
C GLN A 57 7.48 9.44 8.69
N VAL A 58 7.06 10.12 9.73
CA VAL A 58 7.13 9.60 11.11
C VAL A 58 6.21 8.39 11.30
N LEU A 59 5.14 8.31 10.52
CA LEU A 59 4.21 7.20 10.57
C LEU A 59 4.75 6.02 9.76
N LEU A 60 4.81 4.84 10.36
CA LEU A 60 5.31 3.61 9.70
C LEU A 60 4.67 3.37 8.32
N ASN A 61 3.38 3.66 8.17
CA ASN A 61 2.67 3.43 6.91
C ASN A 61 3.12 4.34 5.77
N ASN A 62 3.63 5.53 6.10
CA ASN A 62 4.03 6.56 5.14
C ASN A 62 5.57 6.68 5.02
N ALA A 63 6.30 6.10 5.99
CA ALA A 63 7.76 6.09 6.00
C ALA A 63 8.31 5.39 4.76
N SER A 64 9.38 5.91 4.19
CA SER A 64 10.04 5.34 3.01
C SER A 64 11.56 5.55 3.04
N GLY A 65 12.28 4.74 2.26
CA GLY A 65 13.72 4.88 2.08
C GLY A 65 14.50 4.82 3.39
N GLN A 66 15.33 5.82 3.65
CA GLN A 66 16.20 5.86 4.83
C GLN A 66 15.41 5.97 6.14
N THR A 67 14.35 6.77 6.18
CA THR A 67 13.51 6.94 7.38
C THR A 67 12.89 5.60 7.82
N LEU A 68 12.40 4.82 6.86
CA LEU A 68 11.89 3.48 7.13
C LEU A 68 12.99 2.53 7.60
N THR A 69 14.19 2.65 7.03
CA THR A 69 15.36 1.87 7.46
C THR A 69 15.73 2.17 8.91
N ASP A 70 15.74 3.44 9.30
CA ASP A 70 16.05 3.86 10.66
C ASP A 70 14.98 3.35 11.65
N ILE A 71 13.69 3.42 11.28
CA ILE A 71 12.60 2.82 12.06
C ILE A 71 12.83 1.31 12.22
N ALA A 72 13.17 0.60 11.15
CA ALA A 72 13.37 -0.84 11.17
C ALA A 72 14.58 -1.23 12.08
N LEU A 73 15.65 -0.43 12.05
CA LEU A 73 16.82 -0.63 12.92
C LEU A 73 16.47 -0.48 14.41
N ASP A 74 15.56 0.42 14.76
CA ASP A 74 15.07 0.57 16.14
C ASP A 74 14.37 -0.70 16.65
N TYR A 75 13.78 -1.48 15.73
CA TYR A 75 13.19 -2.80 16.02
C TYR A 75 14.16 -3.97 15.80
N GLY A 76 15.44 -3.69 15.51
CA GLY A 76 16.46 -4.72 15.30
C GLY A 76 16.40 -5.42 13.94
N ILE A 77 15.68 -4.83 12.97
CA ILE A 77 15.50 -5.38 11.63
C ILE A 77 16.48 -4.70 10.68
N ASN A 78 17.25 -5.51 9.96
CA ASN A 78 18.15 -5.01 8.92
C ASN A 78 17.45 -5.07 7.56
N ARG A 79 17.54 -3.98 6.80
CA ARG A 79 16.99 -3.91 5.45
C ARG A 79 17.59 -4.98 4.54
N LEU A 80 16.73 -5.79 3.92
CA LEU A 80 17.14 -6.89 3.06
C LEU A 80 17.43 -6.42 1.63
N ASP A 81 16.58 -5.54 1.09
CA ASP A 81 16.65 -4.95 -0.26
C ASP A 81 15.94 -3.59 -0.29
N ASP A 82 15.77 -3.01 -1.49
CA ASP A 82 15.12 -1.71 -1.66
C ASP A 82 13.58 -1.75 -1.62
N ASP A 83 12.99 -2.89 -1.22
CA ASP A 83 11.55 -3.06 -1.10
C ASP A 83 11.04 -2.50 0.25
N ASP A 84 10.49 -1.30 0.20
CA ASP A 84 9.92 -0.63 1.38
C ASP A 84 8.68 -1.35 1.92
N ASP A 85 7.88 -1.99 1.07
CA ASP A 85 6.66 -2.68 1.49
C ASP A 85 7.00 -3.94 2.28
N PHE A 86 8.04 -4.65 1.85
CA PHE A 86 8.52 -5.79 2.59
C PHE A 86 9.14 -5.39 3.94
N LEU A 87 9.92 -4.32 3.97
CA LEU A 87 10.50 -3.83 5.23
C LEU A 87 9.41 -3.37 6.22
N ARG A 88 8.34 -2.70 5.73
CA ARG A 88 7.17 -2.38 6.58
C ARG A 88 6.48 -3.62 7.11
N PHE A 89 6.37 -4.65 6.27
CA PHE A 89 5.83 -5.95 6.70
C PHE A 89 6.63 -6.53 7.86
N GLU A 90 7.98 -6.57 7.77
CA GLU A 90 8.85 -7.08 8.83
C GLU A 90 8.70 -6.27 10.13
N VAL A 91 8.62 -4.93 10.05
CA VAL A 91 8.41 -4.07 11.24
C VAL A 91 7.05 -4.34 11.87
N ARG A 92 5.97 -4.47 11.08
CA ARG A 92 4.64 -4.82 11.60
C ARG A 92 4.63 -6.20 12.24
N LEU A 93 5.33 -7.15 11.65
CA LEU A 93 5.48 -8.48 12.20
C LEU A 93 6.13 -8.43 13.59
N GLN A 94 7.24 -7.71 13.73
CA GLN A 94 7.94 -7.56 15.01
C GLN A 94 7.06 -6.88 16.07
N LEU A 95 6.25 -5.89 15.68
CA LEU A 95 5.30 -5.24 16.59
C LEU A 95 4.20 -6.20 17.09
N LEU A 96 3.85 -7.20 16.29
CA LEU A 96 2.78 -8.15 16.58
C LEU A 96 3.31 -9.50 17.12
N GLU A 97 4.61 -9.69 17.24
CA GLU A 97 5.25 -10.95 17.64
C GLU A 97 4.73 -11.52 18.98
N ASN A 98 4.21 -10.66 19.84
CA ASN A 98 3.64 -11.06 21.13
C ASN A 98 2.11 -11.32 21.10
N HIS A 99 1.48 -11.21 19.94
CA HIS A 99 0.03 -11.41 19.79
C HIS A 99 -0.25 -12.79 19.17
N MET A 100 -0.42 -13.80 20.00
CA MET A 100 -0.87 -15.11 19.53
C MET A 100 -2.38 -15.09 19.28
N GLY A 101 -2.80 -15.43 18.06
CA GLY A 101 -4.19 -15.67 17.74
C GLY A 101 -4.67 -16.99 18.34
N ILE A 102 -5.78 -16.96 19.08
CA ILE A 102 -6.39 -18.13 19.69
C ILE A 102 -7.43 -18.76 18.75
N THR A 103 -8.04 -17.93 17.90
CA THR A 103 -9.07 -18.38 16.95
C THR A 103 -8.63 -18.14 15.50
N THR A 104 -9.26 -18.85 14.56
CA THR A 104 -9.03 -18.64 13.12
C THR A 104 -9.31 -17.19 12.70
N ASN A 105 -10.29 -16.54 13.33
CA ASN A 105 -10.59 -15.14 13.08
C ASN A 105 -9.49 -14.20 13.59
N ASP A 106 -8.93 -14.47 14.76
CA ASP A 106 -7.81 -13.70 15.31
C ASP A 106 -6.59 -13.82 14.41
N LEU A 107 -6.28 -15.05 13.97
CA LEU A 107 -5.20 -15.31 13.01
C LEU A 107 -5.43 -14.58 11.69
N LYS A 108 -6.65 -14.62 11.17
CA LYS A 108 -7.02 -13.89 9.95
C LYS A 108 -6.81 -12.39 10.13
N THR A 109 -7.20 -11.84 11.26
CA THR A 109 -6.99 -10.42 11.59
C THR A 109 -5.51 -10.08 11.73
N LEU A 110 -4.72 -10.93 12.38
CA LEU A 110 -3.27 -10.73 12.53
C LEU A 110 -2.56 -10.73 11.18
N ILE A 111 -2.80 -11.74 10.35
CA ILE A 111 -2.23 -11.82 9.00
C ILE A 111 -2.64 -10.60 8.16
N ALA A 112 -3.91 -10.22 8.20
CA ALA A 112 -4.43 -9.05 7.52
C ALA A 112 -3.71 -7.76 7.95
N THR A 113 -3.48 -7.58 9.24
CA THR A 113 -2.79 -6.42 9.81
C THR A 113 -1.32 -6.39 9.40
N VAL A 114 -0.62 -7.53 9.47
CA VAL A 114 0.80 -7.63 9.09
C VAL A 114 0.99 -7.34 7.61
N LEU A 115 0.16 -7.93 6.76
CA LEU A 115 0.20 -7.73 5.31
C LEU A 115 -0.42 -6.40 4.86
N ASN A 116 -1.10 -5.68 5.77
CA ASN A 116 -1.86 -4.46 5.47
C ASN A 116 -2.91 -4.65 4.36
N ILE A 117 -3.64 -5.76 4.43
CA ILE A 117 -4.71 -6.13 3.51
C ILE A 117 -6.02 -6.32 4.26
N GLY A 118 -7.13 -6.37 3.52
CA GLY A 118 -8.42 -6.71 4.13
C GLY A 118 -8.47 -8.19 4.56
N PRO A 119 -9.13 -8.53 5.67
CA PRO A 119 -9.26 -9.93 6.11
C PRO A 119 -10.08 -10.78 5.14
N ASP A 120 -10.87 -10.17 4.26
CA ASP A 120 -11.72 -10.86 3.28
C ASP A 120 -10.99 -11.19 1.96
N VAL A 121 -9.73 -10.77 1.82
CA VAL A 121 -8.95 -10.93 0.58
C VAL A 121 -8.33 -12.32 0.48
N PHE A 122 -8.11 -12.99 1.59
CA PHE A 122 -7.51 -14.31 1.66
C PHE A 122 -8.33 -15.24 2.57
N ASP A 123 -8.15 -16.54 2.45
CA ASP A 123 -8.86 -17.54 3.23
C ASP A 123 -7.92 -18.47 3.98
N ILE A 124 -8.35 -18.86 5.19
CA ILE A 124 -7.69 -19.88 6.00
C ILE A 124 -8.61 -21.08 6.05
N ILE A 125 -8.15 -22.21 5.56
CA ILE A 125 -8.91 -23.46 5.55
C ILE A 125 -8.14 -24.57 6.26
N GLY A 126 -8.86 -25.48 6.90
CA GLY A 126 -8.29 -26.73 7.40
C GLY A 126 -7.96 -27.68 6.24
N THR A 127 -7.04 -28.59 6.46
CA THR A 127 -6.75 -29.71 5.56
C THR A 127 -7.49 -30.98 6.00
N ASP A 128 -7.32 -32.06 5.24
CA ASP A 128 -7.85 -33.38 5.63
C ASP A 128 -7.13 -33.96 6.86
N ASN A 129 -5.94 -33.45 7.18
CA ASN A 129 -5.25 -33.79 8.42
C ASN A 129 -5.71 -32.85 9.56
N PRO A 130 -6.01 -33.40 10.74
CA PRO A 130 -6.31 -32.58 11.90
C PRO A 130 -5.07 -31.73 12.26
N GLU A 131 -5.30 -30.49 12.73
CA GLU A 131 -4.26 -29.56 13.19
C GLU A 131 -3.39 -28.95 12.06
N GLU A 132 -3.73 -29.19 10.79
CA GLU A 132 -3.09 -28.55 9.65
C GLU A 132 -4.00 -27.50 9.00
N ILE A 133 -3.42 -26.35 8.68
CA ILE A 133 -4.13 -25.28 7.97
C ILE A 133 -3.40 -24.91 6.68
N LYS A 134 -4.18 -24.37 5.73
CA LYS A 134 -3.69 -23.72 4.50
C LYS A 134 -4.19 -22.30 4.47
N VAL A 135 -3.34 -21.41 4.00
CA VAL A 135 -3.72 -20.02 3.71
C VAL A 135 -3.76 -19.85 2.20
N LEU A 136 -4.92 -19.43 1.68
CA LEU A 136 -5.19 -19.34 0.25
C LEU A 136 -5.37 -17.88 -0.18
N ASN A 137 -5.06 -17.62 -1.44
CA ASN A 137 -5.32 -16.34 -2.09
C ASN A 137 -4.60 -15.13 -1.47
N ILE A 138 -3.42 -15.31 -0.88
CA ILE A 138 -2.64 -14.17 -0.40
C ILE A 138 -2.31 -13.29 -1.61
N PRO A 139 -2.76 -12.01 -1.63
CA PRO A 139 -2.40 -11.08 -2.70
C PRO A 139 -0.91 -10.79 -2.58
N PHE A 140 -0.18 -10.98 -3.69
CA PHE A 140 1.24 -11.17 -3.58
C PHE A 140 2.05 -10.18 -4.40
N ASP A 141 2.56 -9.17 -3.72
CA ASP A 141 3.56 -8.26 -4.26
C ASP A 141 5.00 -8.64 -3.83
N PHE A 142 5.15 -9.49 -2.79
CA PHE A 142 6.48 -9.90 -2.28
C PHE A 142 7.20 -10.94 -3.14
N ASN A 143 6.56 -11.44 -4.21
CA ASN A 143 7.14 -12.43 -5.10
C ASN A 143 8.06 -11.83 -6.16
N SER A 144 8.16 -10.52 -6.20
CA SER A 144 9.01 -9.79 -7.13
C SER A 144 10.38 -9.50 -6.50
N GLY A 145 11.43 -9.57 -7.29
CA GLY A 145 12.79 -9.24 -6.90
C GLY A 145 13.70 -10.43 -6.62
N ASP A 146 14.99 -10.15 -6.51
CA ASP A 146 16.06 -11.17 -6.40
C ASP A 146 15.99 -12.01 -5.12
N LYS A 147 15.27 -11.53 -4.10
CA LYS A 147 15.15 -12.20 -2.79
C LYS A 147 13.76 -12.75 -2.51
N ALA A 148 12.95 -12.98 -3.54
CA ALA A 148 11.57 -13.47 -3.41
C ALA A 148 11.45 -14.75 -2.56
N GLU A 149 12.37 -15.69 -2.71
CA GLU A 149 12.37 -16.93 -1.91
C GLU A 149 12.63 -16.68 -0.43
N VAL A 150 13.54 -15.76 -0.11
CA VAL A 150 13.85 -15.39 1.26
C VAL A 150 12.63 -14.71 1.91
N LYS A 151 11.99 -13.79 1.18
CA LYS A 151 10.76 -13.11 1.62
C LYS A 151 9.63 -14.10 1.90
N ARG A 152 9.41 -15.07 1.01
CA ARG A 152 8.43 -16.15 1.22
C ARG A 152 8.73 -16.96 2.48
N LYS A 153 9.99 -17.31 2.68
CA LYS A 153 10.40 -18.07 3.87
C LYS A 153 10.17 -17.28 5.16
N ILE A 154 10.47 -15.98 5.16
CA ILE A 154 10.19 -15.09 6.29
C ILE A 154 8.67 -15.05 6.55
N LEU A 155 7.84 -14.85 5.52
CA LEU A 155 6.39 -14.84 5.65
C LEU A 155 5.85 -16.17 6.18
N THR A 156 6.32 -17.30 5.65
CA THR A 156 5.93 -18.64 6.11
C THR A 156 6.26 -18.85 7.58
N ASN A 157 7.48 -18.51 7.98
CA ASN A 157 7.91 -18.61 9.37
C ASN A 157 7.10 -17.68 10.28
N ALA A 158 6.80 -16.47 9.81
CA ALA A 158 5.99 -15.50 10.52
C ALA A 158 4.59 -16.04 10.79
N ILE A 159 3.91 -16.54 9.77
CA ILE A 159 2.58 -17.14 9.92
C ILE A 159 2.64 -18.36 10.84
N GLN A 160 3.63 -19.22 10.69
CA GLN A 160 3.81 -20.38 11.57
C GLN A 160 4.01 -19.98 13.04
N SER A 161 4.75 -18.89 13.30
CA SER A 161 4.98 -18.39 14.66
C SER A 161 3.72 -17.79 15.32
N MET A 162 2.77 -17.32 14.50
CA MET A 162 1.49 -16.79 14.98
C MET A 162 0.48 -17.89 15.29
N LEU A 163 0.71 -19.11 14.79
CA LEU A 163 -0.17 -20.24 15.03
C LEU A 163 0.00 -20.76 16.46
N PRO A 164 -1.10 -21.23 17.09
CA PRO A 164 -0.97 -22.02 18.29
C PRO A 164 -0.07 -23.24 18.06
N PRO A 165 0.67 -23.73 19.07
CA PRO A 165 1.66 -24.80 18.91
C PRO A 165 1.03 -26.14 18.45
N GLU A 166 -0.27 -26.26 18.54
CA GLU A 166 -1.06 -27.42 18.10
C GLU A 166 -1.31 -27.43 16.58
N TYR A 167 -1.15 -26.26 15.93
CA TYR A 167 -1.43 -26.11 14.50
C TYR A 167 -0.13 -25.96 13.69
N SER A 168 -0.13 -26.59 12.53
CA SER A 168 0.95 -26.45 11.54
C SER A 168 0.44 -25.87 10.25
N LEU A 169 1.29 -25.01 9.64
CA LEU A 169 1.03 -24.47 8.32
C LEU A 169 1.49 -25.47 7.26
N ASN A 170 0.54 -26.02 6.50
CA ASN A 170 0.81 -26.97 5.43
C ASN A 170 1.26 -26.27 4.14
N ASP A 171 0.50 -25.22 3.74
CA ASP A 171 0.75 -24.56 2.44
C ASP A 171 0.31 -23.11 2.47
N LEU A 172 1.02 -22.27 1.69
CA LEU A 172 0.70 -20.88 1.42
C LEU A 172 0.48 -20.69 -0.08
N GLN A 173 -0.77 -20.42 -0.46
CA GLN A 173 -1.12 -20.18 -1.86
C GLN A 173 -1.29 -18.69 -2.12
N TYR A 174 -0.54 -18.22 -3.09
CA TYR A 174 -0.54 -16.83 -3.52
C TYR A 174 -1.50 -16.62 -4.70
N ALA A 175 -2.29 -15.54 -4.64
CA ALA A 175 -3.12 -15.14 -5.77
C ALA A 175 -2.33 -14.23 -6.70
N THR A 176 -2.22 -14.65 -7.95
CA THR A 176 -1.70 -13.77 -9.01
C THR A 176 -2.87 -13.33 -9.89
N THR A 177 -3.15 -12.04 -9.93
CA THR A 177 -4.16 -11.51 -10.85
C THR A 177 -3.54 -11.40 -12.25
N VAL A 178 -3.90 -12.32 -13.12
CA VAL A 178 -3.54 -12.24 -14.54
C VAL A 178 -4.70 -11.62 -15.30
N ASN A 179 -4.52 -10.42 -15.81
CA ASN A 179 -5.47 -9.78 -16.72
C ASN A 179 -5.34 -10.45 -18.11
N GLY A 180 -6.14 -11.49 -18.36
CA GLY A 180 -6.25 -12.14 -19.67
C GLY A 180 -7.51 -11.66 -20.39
N GLN A 181 -7.39 -11.25 -21.65
CA GLN A 181 -8.53 -11.03 -22.53
C GLN A 181 -8.89 -12.35 -23.20
N LEU A 182 -10.08 -12.90 -22.91
CA LEU A 182 -10.61 -14.06 -23.59
C LEU A 182 -11.35 -13.61 -24.87
N TYR A 183 -10.79 -13.90 -26.01
CA TYR A 183 -11.47 -13.70 -27.29
C TYR A 183 -12.30 -14.94 -27.62
N VAL A 184 -13.63 -14.84 -27.53
CA VAL A 184 -14.52 -15.90 -27.95
C VAL A 184 -14.97 -15.60 -29.37
N GLY A 185 -14.43 -16.32 -30.36
CA GLY A 185 -14.89 -16.28 -31.74
C GLY A 185 -16.10 -17.19 -31.92
N VAL A 186 -17.27 -16.65 -32.23
CA VAL A 186 -18.43 -17.45 -32.63
C VAL A 186 -18.44 -17.54 -34.17
N HIS A 187 -18.23 -18.73 -34.71
CA HIS A 187 -18.41 -18.99 -36.13
C HIS A 187 -19.82 -19.56 -36.37
N ALA A 188 -20.71 -18.73 -36.87
CA ALA A 188 -22.04 -19.18 -37.30
C ALA A 188 -21.99 -19.59 -38.76
N GLN A 189 -22.21 -20.86 -39.05
CA GLN A 189 -22.32 -21.38 -40.39
C GLN A 189 -23.83 -21.54 -40.72
N ALA A 190 -24.36 -20.65 -41.57
CA ALA A 190 -25.72 -20.74 -42.03
C ALA A 190 -25.75 -21.65 -43.28
N TYR A 191 -26.45 -22.74 -43.19
CA TYR A 191 -26.73 -23.59 -44.34
C TYR A 191 -28.07 -23.14 -44.96
N PRO A 192 -28.13 -22.61 -46.20
CA PRO A 192 -29.37 -22.29 -46.86
C PRO A 192 -30.09 -23.62 -47.20
N GLN A 193 -31.29 -23.79 -46.68
CA GLN A 193 -32.17 -24.88 -47.10
C GLN A 193 -32.77 -24.53 -48.46
N ILE A 194 -32.37 -25.25 -49.50
CA ILE A 194 -32.94 -25.14 -50.86
C ILE A 194 -34.16 -26.08 -50.93
N THR A 195 -35.34 -25.55 -50.94
CA THR A 195 -36.56 -26.32 -51.18
C THR A 195 -36.82 -26.36 -52.70
N VAL A 196 -36.60 -27.50 -53.28
CA VAL A 196 -36.98 -27.74 -54.70
C VAL A 196 -38.48 -28.11 -54.74
N LYS A 197 -39.31 -27.25 -55.33
CA LYS A 197 -40.70 -27.62 -55.68
C LYS A 197 -40.71 -28.27 -57.03
N GLU A 198 -41.13 -29.54 -57.09
CA GLU A 198 -41.51 -30.17 -58.37
C GLU A 198 -42.73 -29.44 -58.92
N MET A 199 -42.61 -28.93 -60.14
CA MET A 199 -43.76 -28.50 -60.92
C MET A 199 -44.30 -29.72 -61.65
N VAL A 200 -45.60 -30.03 -61.36
CA VAL A 200 -46.45 -30.97 -62.10
C VAL A 200 -47.22 -30.18 -63.19
#